data_9bfd33b98513422bab73b26251b0c503
#
_entry.id   9bfd33b98513422bab73b26251b0c503
#
_cell.length_a   1.000
_cell.length_b   1.000
_cell.length_c   1.000
_cell.angle_alpha   90.00
_cell.angle_beta   90.00
_cell.angle_gamma   90.00
#
_symmetry.space_group_name_H-M   'P 1'
#
loop_
_entity.id
_entity.type
_entity.pdbx_description
1 polymer ?
#
loop_
_entity_poly.entity_id
_entity_poly.type
_entity_poly.pdbx_seq_one_letter_code
_entity_poly.pdbx_strand_id
1 'polypeptide(L)'
;MVRGSPLARLLAEVGLWFFAPAIFLWLYVAKLGVPATAVLPHARVAATIWLALAVVRLAATLLRSRRAAFWISSFAVAAVITTVLFYYTVVVIGLRAWGRVITWELIRSYALQLPALADALGLSLALAGGVLTVVFGVVLIGVALYIRRFDWTLLLRARLSPSITGLIGGAAVAVVAIQVYLFTAAPWTVEREPLSMTVFPEEVSRKMEGNLVDRMQAERLGRADDAARAVIQPAPAAVRRNVVLIVVDALRSDHLGVLGYSRDTTPQLAKLATEAQHAAFATIHSSCAESACGLTSLASGRYVHQFSDRPITLTEMLKRNGYAVHLILSGDHTHFYGLREAYGKVDTYYDGSMARGYYMNDDRLVLDGVASLPEWSGVPTMFQLHLMSSHVLGRREPEFRTYEPASNYGNAQNRTETHGLPNPAAVNYYDNGVLQSDAEIARVLRTLGSKGYLKDAVVVITGDHGELLGEHDMYSHGSSVFEEVLRVPLIMMWFGYQPKNKIEGRGWGSQVDIAPTILAELGIAKPATWTGVALQDGPKPDFTYFQEAPYVGLYDRRDPQHLWKYYVDIRSGAETFVEPGAVLAGHDDAAPNVSSGRLREWRALLLPTMPGGLRAH
;
A
#
# COMPACT_ATOMS: atom_id res chain seq x y z
N MET A 1 45.67 -6.76 32.32
CA MET A 1 44.42 -7.48 32.19
C MET A 1 43.48 -6.96 33.26
N VAL A 2 42.52 -6.13 32.90
CA VAL A 2 41.50 -5.63 33.87
C VAL A 2 40.62 -6.83 34.24
N ARG A 3 40.81 -7.35 35.45
CA ARG A 3 39.93 -8.36 36.05
C ARG A 3 38.65 -7.63 36.51
N GLY A 4 37.76 -7.27 35.59
CA GLY A 4 36.48 -6.68 35.89
C GLY A 4 35.63 -7.60 36.77
N SER A 5 34.90 -7.03 37.72
CA SER A 5 33.93 -7.76 38.52
C SER A 5 32.85 -8.39 37.63
N PRO A 6 32.16 -9.46 38.05
CA PRO A 6 31.02 -10.02 37.29
C PRO A 6 29.97 -8.96 36.95
N LEU A 7 29.75 -8.02 37.84
CA LEU A 7 28.83 -6.90 37.61
C LEU A 7 29.30 -5.97 36.47
N ALA A 8 30.60 -5.66 36.41
CA ALA A 8 31.13 -4.84 35.31
C ALA A 8 31.00 -5.52 33.96
N ARG A 9 31.13 -6.85 33.90
CA ARG A 9 30.93 -7.63 32.66
C ARG A 9 29.47 -7.70 32.26
N LEU A 10 28.56 -7.86 33.21
CA LEU A 10 27.12 -7.81 32.98
C LEU A 10 26.69 -6.45 32.43
N LEU A 11 27.14 -5.35 33.06
CA LEU A 11 26.84 -4.00 32.59
C LEU A 11 27.41 -3.71 31.20
N ALA A 12 28.61 -4.21 30.89
CA ALA A 12 29.18 -4.11 29.54
C ALA A 12 28.36 -4.90 28.50
N GLU A 13 27.86 -6.09 28.87
CA GLU A 13 26.98 -6.86 27.99
C GLU A 13 25.63 -6.18 27.75
N VAL A 14 25.02 -5.65 28.79
CA VAL A 14 23.78 -4.86 28.66
C VAL A 14 23.99 -3.67 27.74
N GLY A 15 25.09 -2.92 27.94
CA GLY A 15 25.43 -1.78 27.07
C GLY A 15 25.62 -2.18 25.60
N LEU A 16 26.31 -3.29 25.33
CA LEU A 16 26.48 -3.83 23.98
C LEU A 16 25.15 -4.31 23.36
N TRP A 17 24.30 -4.94 24.18
CA TRP A 17 22.99 -5.40 23.72
C TRP A 17 22.09 -4.25 23.27
N PHE A 18 22.07 -3.16 24.03
CA PHE A 18 21.24 -2.00 23.71
C PHE A 18 21.83 -1.10 22.61
N PHE A 19 23.04 -1.35 22.14
CA PHE A 19 23.65 -0.54 21.08
C PHE A 19 22.86 -0.59 19.76
N ALA A 20 22.52 -1.78 19.25
CA ALA A 20 21.72 -1.92 18.04
C ALA A 20 20.28 -1.38 18.21
N PRO A 21 19.53 -1.71 19.28
CA PRO A 21 18.26 -1.04 19.60
C PRO A 21 18.34 0.48 19.65
N ALA A 22 19.40 1.06 20.21
CA ALA A 22 19.56 2.52 20.28
C ALA A 22 19.75 3.15 18.89
N ILE A 23 20.55 2.54 18.02
CA ILE A 23 20.71 2.98 16.63
C ILE A 23 19.37 2.87 15.89
N PHE A 24 18.70 1.72 16.02
CA PHE A 24 17.39 1.52 15.41
C PHE A 24 16.38 2.58 15.87
N LEU A 25 16.25 2.81 17.17
CA LEU A 25 15.35 3.82 17.72
C LEU A 25 15.69 5.23 17.26
N TRP A 26 16.97 5.55 17.15
CA TRP A 26 17.39 6.83 16.57
C TRP A 26 16.93 6.98 15.12
N LEU A 27 17.14 5.96 14.27
CA LEU A 27 16.63 5.96 12.89
C LEU A 27 15.11 6.04 12.86
N TYR A 28 14.45 5.26 13.70
CA TYR A 28 12.99 5.12 13.76
C TYR A 28 12.29 6.44 14.13
N VAL A 29 12.81 7.12 15.15
CA VAL A 29 12.23 8.39 15.63
C VAL A 29 12.75 9.58 14.82
N ALA A 30 14.07 9.73 14.66
CA ALA A 30 14.67 10.96 14.12
C ALA A 30 14.63 11.03 12.59
N LYS A 31 14.62 9.87 11.87
CA LYS A 31 14.67 9.82 10.42
C LYS A 31 13.37 9.38 9.76
N LEU A 32 12.58 8.54 10.43
CA LEU A 32 11.30 8.04 9.91
C LEU A 32 10.09 8.74 10.56
N GLY A 33 10.32 9.69 11.46
CA GLY A 33 9.27 10.55 12.04
C GLY A 33 8.28 9.84 12.96
N VAL A 34 8.63 8.65 13.48
CA VAL A 34 7.78 7.94 14.44
C VAL A 34 7.84 8.64 15.80
N PRO A 35 6.73 8.80 16.54
CA PRO A 35 6.75 9.45 17.84
C PRO A 35 7.71 8.81 18.85
N ALA A 36 8.35 9.64 19.66
CA ALA A 36 9.28 9.22 20.71
C ALA A 36 8.63 8.32 21.78
N THR A 37 7.30 8.30 21.87
CA THR A 37 6.54 7.39 22.73
C THR A 37 6.83 5.91 22.47
N ALA A 38 7.31 5.55 21.27
CA ALA A 38 7.73 4.19 20.92
C ALA A 38 9.02 3.72 21.62
N VAL A 39 9.87 4.66 22.12
CA VAL A 39 11.21 4.35 22.65
C VAL A 39 11.17 3.45 23.89
N LEU A 40 10.38 3.82 24.89
CA LEU A 40 10.32 3.06 26.14
C LEU A 40 9.74 1.65 25.98
N PRO A 41 8.64 1.44 25.25
CA PRO A 41 8.13 0.10 24.95
C PRO A 41 9.10 -0.77 24.18
N HIS A 42 9.77 -0.20 23.17
CA HIS A 42 10.75 -0.98 22.40
C HIS A 42 11.98 -1.36 23.25
N ALA A 43 12.46 -0.44 24.07
CA ALA A 43 13.52 -0.76 25.04
C ALA A 43 13.10 -1.88 26.00
N ARG A 44 11.84 -1.91 26.43
CA ARG A 44 11.29 -2.97 27.28
C ARG A 44 11.22 -4.31 26.55
N VAL A 45 10.85 -4.33 25.25
CA VAL A 45 10.92 -5.54 24.41
C VAL A 45 12.35 -6.04 24.30
N ALA A 46 13.32 -5.18 23.99
CA ALA A 46 14.74 -5.53 23.90
C ALA A 46 15.28 -6.08 25.24
N ALA A 47 14.89 -5.50 26.36
CA ALA A 47 15.24 -5.99 27.71
C ALA A 47 14.66 -7.37 27.99
N THR A 48 13.41 -7.64 27.58
CA THR A 48 12.76 -8.94 27.74
C THR A 48 13.46 -10.03 26.93
N ILE A 49 13.84 -9.73 25.69
CA ILE A 49 14.59 -10.66 24.83
C ILE A 49 15.97 -10.95 25.45
N TRP A 50 16.68 -9.91 25.91
CA TRP A 50 17.97 -10.09 26.58
C TRP A 50 17.83 -10.97 27.82
N LEU A 51 16.81 -10.76 28.66
CA LEU A 51 16.55 -11.54 29.86
C LEU A 51 16.26 -13.02 29.51
N ALA A 52 15.47 -13.26 28.48
CA ALA A 52 15.20 -14.61 27.99
C ALA A 52 16.50 -15.33 27.54
N LEU A 53 17.38 -14.62 26.82
CA LEU A 53 18.69 -15.15 26.46
C LEU A 53 19.58 -15.41 27.67
N ALA A 54 19.55 -14.52 28.68
CA ALA A 54 20.28 -14.72 29.94
C ALA A 54 19.81 -16.01 30.65
N VAL A 55 18.49 -16.28 30.65
CA VAL A 55 17.93 -17.55 31.19
C VAL A 55 18.42 -18.75 30.39
N VAL A 56 18.38 -18.70 29.06
CA VAL A 56 18.90 -19.80 28.22
C VAL A 56 20.37 -20.07 28.47
N ARG A 57 21.19 -19.02 28.58
CA ARG A 57 22.63 -19.17 28.89
C ARG A 57 22.87 -19.71 30.29
N LEU A 58 22.11 -19.25 31.28
CA LEU A 58 22.20 -19.77 32.64
C LEU A 58 21.80 -21.24 32.67
N ALA A 59 20.72 -21.65 32.03
CA ALA A 59 20.29 -23.03 31.90
C ALA A 59 21.35 -23.88 31.17
N ALA A 60 21.97 -23.37 30.12
CA ALA A 60 23.04 -24.06 29.42
C ALA A 60 24.24 -24.38 30.35
N THR A 61 24.49 -23.57 31.39
CA THR A 61 25.55 -23.89 32.37
C THR A 61 25.27 -25.15 33.19
N LEU A 62 24.03 -25.66 33.22
CA LEU A 62 23.66 -26.91 33.92
C LEU A 62 24.08 -28.14 33.13
N LEU A 63 24.43 -28.03 31.89
CA LEU A 63 24.89 -29.13 31.06
C LEU A 63 26.22 -29.66 31.55
N ARG A 64 26.39 -31.02 31.50
CA ARG A 64 27.66 -31.68 31.85
C ARG A 64 28.82 -31.26 30.95
N SER A 65 28.55 -31.05 29.66
CA SER A 65 29.56 -30.65 28.68
C SER A 65 29.69 -29.12 28.58
N ARG A 66 30.83 -28.59 29.01
CA ARG A 66 31.14 -27.16 28.86
C ARG A 66 31.21 -26.71 27.40
N ARG A 67 31.61 -27.63 26.47
CA ARG A 67 31.63 -27.31 25.02
C ARG A 67 30.20 -27.18 24.49
N ALA A 68 29.29 -28.08 24.90
CA ALA A 68 27.90 -27.98 24.50
C ALA A 68 27.23 -26.70 25.04
N ALA A 69 27.45 -26.38 26.33
CA ALA A 69 26.96 -25.15 26.93
C ALA A 69 27.45 -23.88 26.21
N PHE A 70 28.72 -23.83 25.84
CA PHE A 70 29.32 -22.74 25.08
C PHE A 70 28.68 -22.57 23.69
N TRP A 71 28.54 -23.66 22.93
CA TRP A 71 27.99 -23.57 21.59
C TRP A 71 26.49 -23.29 21.58
N ILE A 72 25.72 -23.86 22.50
CA ILE A 72 24.28 -23.58 22.66
C ILE A 72 24.08 -22.08 22.98
N SER A 73 24.86 -21.57 23.95
CA SER A 73 24.79 -20.14 24.30
C SER A 73 25.17 -19.23 23.13
N SER A 74 26.28 -19.56 22.44
CA SER A 74 26.75 -18.78 21.30
C SER A 74 25.76 -18.78 20.15
N PHE A 75 25.22 -19.94 19.80
CA PHE A 75 24.25 -20.08 18.73
C PHE A 75 22.92 -19.36 19.06
N ALA A 76 22.38 -19.53 20.25
CA ALA A 76 21.14 -18.89 20.68
C ALA A 76 21.26 -17.35 20.62
N VAL A 77 22.34 -16.80 21.17
CA VAL A 77 22.58 -15.35 21.15
C VAL A 77 22.77 -14.85 19.72
N ALA A 78 23.57 -15.55 18.89
CA ALA A 78 23.80 -15.15 17.50
C ALA A 78 22.52 -15.22 16.66
N ALA A 79 21.71 -16.27 16.82
CA ALA A 79 20.44 -16.41 16.12
C ALA A 79 19.48 -15.26 16.45
N VAL A 80 19.33 -14.92 17.74
CA VAL A 80 18.46 -13.81 18.14
C VAL A 80 18.98 -12.47 17.66
N ILE A 81 20.29 -12.20 17.77
CA ILE A 81 20.87 -10.94 17.23
C ILE A 81 20.59 -10.82 15.73
N THR A 82 20.86 -11.90 14.97
CA THR A 82 20.64 -11.88 13.52
C THR A 82 19.15 -11.66 13.18
N THR A 83 18.24 -12.31 13.90
CA THR A 83 16.79 -12.12 13.72
C THR A 83 16.35 -10.69 14.04
N VAL A 84 16.85 -10.10 15.13
CA VAL A 84 16.54 -8.71 15.52
C VAL A 84 17.07 -7.72 14.48
N LEU A 85 18.30 -7.90 13.99
CA LEU A 85 18.86 -7.04 12.95
C LEU A 85 18.09 -7.16 11.63
N PHE A 86 17.71 -8.36 11.24
CA PHE A 86 16.86 -8.59 10.08
C PHE A 86 15.49 -7.90 10.24
N TYR A 87 14.85 -8.07 11.40
CA TYR A 87 13.59 -7.41 11.72
C TYR A 87 13.70 -5.88 11.65
N TYR A 88 14.74 -5.29 12.22
CA TYR A 88 14.97 -3.84 12.12
C TYR A 88 15.11 -3.37 10.67
N THR A 89 15.82 -4.16 9.86
CA THR A 89 15.96 -3.86 8.42
C THR A 89 14.61 -3.88 7.72
N VAL A 90 13.79 -4.90 7.99
CA VAL A 90 12.43 -5.02 7.41
C VAL A 90 11.54 -3.85 7.83
N VAL A 91 11.57 -3.45 9.11
CA VAL A 91 10.79 -2.30 9.60
C VAL A 91 11.23 -0.99 8.93
N VAL A 92 12.54 -0.76 8.82
CA VAL A 92 13.07 0.46 8.16
C VAL A 92 12.69 0.50 6.68
N ILE A 93 12.80 -0.63 5.98
CA ILE A 93 12.40 -0.72 4.57
C ILE A 93 10.90 -0.47 4.42
N GLY A 94 10.06 -1.12 5.23
CA GLY A 94 8.60 -0.95 5.19
C GLY A 94 8.17 0.50 5.41
N LEU A 95 8.70 1.15 6.44
CA LEU A 95 8.39 2.55 6.73
C LEU A 95 8.91 3.50 5.65
N ARG A 96 10.07 3.21 5.05
CA ARG A 96 10.66 4.07 4.02
C ARG A 96 9.99 3.88 2.66
N ALA A 97 9.66 2.66 2.29
CA ALA A 97 9.10 2.32 0.98
C ALA A 97 7.57 2.44 0.93
N TRP A 98 6.88 2.15 2.05
CA TRP A 98 5.42 2.04 2.09
C TRP A 98 4.77 2.85 3.22
N GLY A 99 5.54 3.62 3.98
CA GLY A 99 5.05 4.45 5.09
C GLY A 99 4.50 3.66 6.29
N ARG A 100 4.61 2.32 6.31
CA ARG A 100 4.02 1.45 7.34
C ARG A 100 4.95 0.33 7.82
N VAL A 101 4.67 -0.18 9.02
CA VAL A 101 5.32 -1.39 9.54
C VAL A 101 4.70 -2.61 8.88
N ILE A 102 5.54 -3.57 8.48
CA ILE A 102 5.11 -4.82 7.84
C ILE A 102 4.46 -5.72 8.90
N THR A 103 3.22 -6.14 8.67
CA THR A 103 2.47 -7.02 9.57
C THR A 103 2.92 -8.48 9.47
N TRP A 104 2.58 -9.29 10.48
CA TRP A 104 2.89 -10.72 10.47
C TRP A 104 2.19 -11.47 9.33
N GLU A 105 0.95 -11.12 9.04
CA GLU A 105 0.18 -11.68 7.93
C GLU A 105 0.88 -11.44 6.59
N LEU A 106 1.37 -10.22 6.39
CA LEU A 106 2.10 -9.85 5.18
C LEU A 106 3.45 -10.60 5.10
N ILE A 107 4.21 -10.65 6.21
CA ILE A 107 5.46 -11.43 6.28
C ILE A 107 5.19 -12.89 5.90
N ARG A 108 4.15 -13.50 6.46
CA ARG A 108 3.77 -14.89 6.18
C ARG A 108 3.38 -15.09 4.72
N SER A 109 2.57 -14.20 4.16
CA SER A 109 2.10 -14.28 2.78
C SER A 109 3.27 -14.23 1.79
N TYR A 110 4.18 -13.26 1.96
CA TYR A 110 5.36 -13.16 1.11
C TYR A 110 6.40 -14.26 1.38
N ALA A 111 6.56 -14.72 2.61
CA ALA A 111 7.47 -15.83 2.92
C ALA A 111 7.06 -17.14 2.22
N LEU A 112 5.76 -17.41 2.10
CA LEU A 112 5.24 -18.55 1.37
C LEU A 112 5.42 -18.43 -0.15
N GLN A 113 5.63 -17.23 -0.66
CA GLN A 113 5.79 -16.90 -2.08
C GLN A 113 7.18 -16.30 -2.39
N LEU A 114 8.14 -16.49 -1.48
CA LEU A 114 9.47 -15.89 -1.58
C LEU A 114 10.18 -16.12 -2.93
N PRO A 115 10.12 -17.31 -3.58
CA PRO A 115 10.70 -17.48 -4.91
C PRO A 115 10.07 -16.56 -5.97
N ALA A 116 8.75 -16.43 -5.98
CA ALA A 116 8.05 -15.59 -6.95
C ALA A 116 8.30 -14.10 -6.71
N LEU A 117 8.35 -13.67 -5.44
CA LEU A 117 8.73 -12.31 -5.08
C LEU A 117 10.17 -11.98 -5.49
N ALA A 118 11.09 -12.91 -5.25
CA ALA A 118 12.49 -12.72 -5.66
C ALA A 118 12.64 -12.62 -7.17
N ASP A 119 11.90 -13.46 -7.93
CA ASP A 119 11.86 -13.43 -9.39
C ASP A 119 11.29 -12.08 -9.88
N ALA A 120 10.17 -11.64 -9.33
CA ALA A 120 9.55 -10.35 -9.66
C ALA A 120 10.49 -9.15 -9.41
N LEU A 121 11.30 -9.21 -8.35
CA LEU A 121 12.29 -8.17 -8.01
C LEU A 121 13.65 -8.36 -8.71
N GLY A 122 13.84 -9.44 -9.48
CA GLY A 122 15.14 -9.78 -10.09
C GLY A 122 16.22 -10.11 -9.04
N LEU A 123 15.83 -10.63 -7.87
CA LEU A 123 16.73 -10.95 -6.77
C LEU A 123 17.14 -12.43 -6.79
N SER A 124 18.43 -12.71 -6.62
CA SER A 124 18.90 -14.09 -6.43
C SER A 124 18.69 -14.54 -4.99
N LEU A 125 17.82 -15.53 -4.78
CA LEU A 125 17.64 -16.17 -3.46
C LEU A 125 18.92 -16.82 -2.94
N ALA A 126 19.74 -17.38 -3.83
CA ALA A 126 21.02 -17.96 -3.46
C ALA A 126 21.98 -16.89 -2.91
N LEU A 127 22.02 -15.71 -3.56
CA LEU A 127 22.81 -14.57 -3.08
C LEU A 127 22.29 -14.05 -1.74
N ALA A 128 20.98 -13.86 -1.61
CA ALA A 128 20.36 -13.40 -0.36
C ALA A 128 20.60 -14.39 0.80
N GLY A 129 20.42 -15.68 0.56
CA GLY A 129 20.74 -16.74 1.52
C GLY A 129 22.24 -16.79 1.87
N GLY A 130 23.11 -16.59 0.89
CA GLY A 130 24.55 -16.48 1.08
C GLY A 130 24.93 -15.31 1.99
N VAL A 131 24.38 -14.13 1.74
CA VAL A 131 24.60 -12.92 2.56
C VAL A 131 24.12 -13.15 4.00
N LEU A 132 22.90 -13.69 4.19
CA LEU A 132 22.38 -14.02 5.53
C LEU A 132 23.26 -15.02 6.26
N THR A 133 23.77 -16.04 5.55
CA THR A 133 24.69 -17.04 6.12
C THR A 133 26.00 -16.41 6.56
N VAL A 134 26.57 -15.54 5.75
CA VAL A 134 27.81 -14.80 6.09
C VAL A 134 27.58 -13.88 7.29
N VAL A 135 26.48 -13.10 7.29
CA VAL A 135 26.12 -12.23 8.42
C VAL A 135 25.96 -13.05 9.70
N PHE A 136 25.20 -14.14 9.65
CA PHE A 136 25.05 -15.05 10.79
C PHE A 136 26.40 -15.63 11.26
N GLY A 137 27.25 -16.05 10.34
CA GLY A 137 28.60 -16.57 10.63
C GLY A 137 29.49 -15.54 11.34
N VAL A 138 29.50 -14.29 10.85
CA VAL A 138 30.24 -13.18 11.47
C VAL A 138 29.71 -12.89 12.87
N VAL A 139 28.39 -12.80 13.03
CA VAL A 139 27.76 -12.59 14.35
C VAL A 139 28.08 -13.76 15.29
N LEU A 140 27.97 -15.00 14.82
CA LEU A 140 28.29 -16.18 15.62
C LEU A 140 29.76 -16.19 16.10
N ILE A 141 30.70 -15.88 15.22
CA ILE A 141 32.12 -15.77 15.58
C ILE A 141 32.32 -14.67 16.63
N GLY A 142 31.75 -13.49 16.41
CA GLY A 142 31.85 -12.36 17.34
C GLY A 142 31.27 -12.71 18.72
N VAL A 143 30.08 -13.30 18.76
CA VAL A 143 29.42 -13.78 19.99
C VAL A 143 30.25 -14.87 20.68
N ALA A 144 30.76 -15.84 19.93
CA ALA A 144 31.59 -16.93 20.49
C ALA A 144 32.88 -16.39 21.12
N LEU A 145 33.57 -15.45 20.45
CA LEU A 145 34.76 -14.78 20.99
C LEU A 145 34.41 -13.99 22.25
N TYR A 146 33.27 -13.27 22.24
CA TYR A 146 32.79 -12.52 23.39
C TYR A 146 32.50 -13.42 24.57
N ILE A 147 31.66 -14.47 24.40
CA ILE A 147 31.31 -15.43 25.46
C ILE A 147 32.57 -16.10 26.00
N ARG A 148 33.50 -16.54 25.12
CA ARG A 148 34.76 -17.15 25.56
C ARG A 148 35.57 -16.25 26.49
N ARG A 149 35.52 -14.92 26.28
CA ARG A 149 36.37 -13.96 27.00
C ARG A 149 35.68 -13.34 28.20
N PHE A 150 34.36 -13.15 28.15
CA PHE A 150 33.60 -12.30 29.07
C PHE A 150 32.37 -12.95 29.72
N ASP A 151 32.20 -14.27 29.63
CA ASP A 151 30.98 -14.92 30.11
C ASP A 151 30.78 -14.73 31.62
N TRP A 152 29.82 -13.90 31.97
CA TRP A 152 29.41 -13.61 33.34
C TRP A 152 28.61 -14.75 33.98
N THR A 153 27.92 -15.60 33.18
CA THR A 153 27.06 -16.66 33.67
C THR A 153 27.88 -17.76 34.36
N LEU A 154 29.04 -18.10 33.77
CA LEU A 154 29.98 -19.04 34.40
C LEU A 154 30.57 -18.51 35.71
N LEU A 155 30.83 -17.19 35.77
CA LEU A 155 31.32 -16.52 36.96
C LEU A 155 30.26 -16.47 38.08
N LEU A 156 28.99 -16.24 37.69
CA LEU A 156 27.88 -16.22 38.61
C LEU A 156 27.69 -17.63 39.24
N ARG A 157 27.69 -18.67 38.41
CA ARG A 157 27.60 -20.05 38.87
C ARG A 157 28.77 -20.48 39.79
N ALA A 158 29.98 -19.99 39.53
CA ALA A 158 31.13 -20.30 40.36
C ALA A 158 31.09 -19.65 41.74
N ARG A 159 30.26 -18.62 41.94
CA ARG A 159 30.15 -17.84 43.20
C ARG A 159 28.88 -18.07 43.98
N LEU A 160 27.83 -18.60 43.35
CA LEU A 160 26.52 -18.80 43.97
C LEU A 160 26.27 -20.31 44.17
N SER A 161 25.54 -20.66 45.23
CA SER A 161 25.05 -22.01 45.39
C SER A 161 24.07 -22.42 44.31
N PRO A 162 23.93 -23.72 43.98
CA PRO A 162 22.94 -24.18 42.99
C PRO A 162 21.52 -23.72 43.30
N SER A 163 21.13 -23.65 44.57
CA SER A 163 19.80 -23.18 44.99
C SER A 163 19.57 -21.71 44.67
N ILE A 164 20.56 -20.83 44.94
CA ILE A 164 20.48 -19.41 44.63
C ILE A 164 20.46 -19.20 43.12
N THR A 165 21.27 -19.93 42.36
CA THR A 165 21.27 -19.87 40.91
C THR A 165 19.92 -20.32 40.34
N GLY A 166 19.31 -21.37 40.90
CA GLY A 166 17.97 -21.82 40.53
C GLY A 166 16.88 -20.80 40.85
N LEU A 167 16.96 -20.14 42.00
CA LEU A 167 16.02 -19.07 42.39
C LEU A 167 16.10 -17.88 41.43
N ILE A 168 17.31 -17.39 41.10
CA ILE A 168 17.52 -16.32 40.15
C ILE A 168 16.98 -16.70 38.76
N GLY A 169 17.26 -17.90 38.29
CA GLY A 169 16.75 -18.43 37.04
C GLY A 169 15.23 -18.51 37.02
N GLY A 170 14.61 -19.02 38.08
CA GLY A 170 13.16 -19.10 38.23
C GLY A 170 12.50 -17.70 38.25
N ALA A 171 13.09 -16.76 38.99
CA ALA A 171 12.60 -15.38 38.99
C ALA A 171 12.70 -14.71 37.60
N ALA A 172 13.80 -14.95 36.88
CA ALA A 172 13.95 -14.42 35.52
C ALA A 172 12.95 -15.05 34.54
N VAL A 173 12.68 -16.35 34.64
CA VAL A 173 11.61 -17.02 33.86
C VAL A 173 10.25 -16.41 34.17
N ALA A 174 9.92 -16.21 35.45
CA ALA A 174 8.66 -15.58 35.86
C ALA A 174 8.51 -14.18 35.29
N VAL A 175 9.56 -13.35 35.34
CA VAL A 175 9.54 -12.01 34.73
C VAL A 175 9.33 -12.08 33.23
N VAL A 176 10.01 -12.96 32.50
CA VAL A 176 9.80 -13.15 31.06
C VAL A 176 8.36 -13.57 30.77
N ALA A 177 7.84 -14.56 31.51
CA ALA A 177 6.47 -15.05 31.35
C ALA A 177 5.43 -13.93 31.60
N ILE A 178 5.64 -13.11 32.65
CA ILE A 178 4.78 -11.95 32.93
C ILE A 178 4.86 -10.92 31.79
N GLN A 179 6.05 -10.62 31.25
CA GLN A 179 6.19 -9.68 30.15
C GLN A 179 5.50 -10.21 28.88
N VAL A 180 5.65 -11.49 28.55
CA VAL A 180 4.95 -12.13 27.41
C VAL A 180 3.44 -12.08 27.64
N TYR A 181 2.96 -12.42 28.83
CA TYR A 181 1.54 -12.34 29.18
C TYR A 181 1.01 -10.90 29.01
N LEU A 182 1.70 -9.92 29.57
CA LEU A 182 1.30 -8.50 29.43
C LEU A 182 1.32 -8.03 27.97
N PHE A 183 2.25 -8.53 27.17
CA PHE A 183 2.29 -8.22 25.74
C PHE A 183 1.12 -8.82 24.96
N THR A 184 0.67 -10.03 25.31
CA THR A 184 -0.42 -10.72 24.63
C THR A 184 -1.81 -10.38 25.18
N ALA A 185 -1.95 -10.17 26.49
CA ALA A 185 -3.24 -9.93 27.16
C ALA A 185 -3.67 -8.44 27.13
N ALA A 186 -2.72 -7.54 27.15
CA ALA A 186 -2.92 -6.12 26.98
C ALA A 186 -1.91 -5.66 25.94
N PRO A 187 -2.19 -5.85 24.65
CA PRO A 187 -1.31 -5.37 23.59
C PRO A 187 -1.06 -3.92 23.91
N TRP A 188 0.20 -3.60 24.12
CA TRP A 188 0.56 -2.28 24.62
C TRP A 188 0.05 -1.29 23.59
N THR A 189 -0.97 -0.57 23.97
CA THR A 189 -1.57 0.53 23.22
C THR A 189 -0.58 1.67 22.99
N VAL A 190 0.71 1.35 23.08
CA VAL A 190 1.74 2.26 22.71
C VAL A 190 1.78 2.30 21.20
N GLU A 191 1.04 3.25 20.76
CA GLU A 191 1.04 3.68 19.39
C GLU A 191 2.46 3.60 18.82
N ARG A 192 2.65 2.70 17.82
CA ARG A 192 3.85 2.66 16.98
C ARG A 192 5.09 1.95 17.51
N GLU A 193 4.98 1.13 18.55
CA GLU A 193 6.01 0.15 18.84
C GLU A 193 6.02 -0.93 17.76
N PRO A 194 7.16 -1.14 17.00
CA PRO A 194 7.13 -1.90 15.75
C PRO A 194 6.78 -3.38 15.89
N LEU A 195 7.16 -4.04 17.00
CA LEU A 195 6.81 -5.44 17.21
C LEU A 195 5.32 -5.61 17.52
N SER A 196 4.74 -4.71 18.32
CA SER A 196 3.29 -4.70 18.58
C SER A 196 2.51 -4.47 17.29
N MET A 197 2.96 -3.54 16.44
CA MET A 197 2.36 -3.28 15.15
C MET A 197 2.46 -4.47 14.19
N THR A 198 3.52 -5.25 14.27
CA THR A 198 3.69 -6.47 13.46
C THR A 198 2.75 -7.59 13.92
N VAL A 199 2.60 -7.77 15.23
CA VAL A 199 1.85 -8.89 15.83
C VAL A 199 0.36 -8.58 15.96
N PHE A 200 -0.03 -7.32 16.13
CA PHE A 200 -1.42 -6.87 16.33
C PHE A 200 -1.85 -5.85 15.25
N PRO A 201 -1.95 -6.28 13.97
CA PRO A 201 -2.18 -5.37 12.85
C PRO A 201 -3.54 -4.68 12.88
N GLU A 202 -4.59 -5.30 13.40
CA GLU A 202 -5.94 -4.74 13.39
C GLU A 202 -6.06 -3.44 14.20
N GLU A 203 -5.37 -3.35 15.33
CA GLU A 203 -5.31 -2.10 16.12
C GLU A 203 -4.48 -1.02 15.44
N VAL A 204 -3.57 -1.43 14.58
CA VAL A 204 -2.61 -0.57 13.90
C VAL A 204 -3.17 -0.02 12.60
N SER A 205 -3.83 -0.84 11.77
CA SER A 205 -4.48 -0.40 10.54
C SER A 205 -5.43 0.76 10.82
N ARG A 206 -6.29 0.64 11.83
CA ARG A 206 -7.20 1.70 12.26
C ARG A 206 -6.50 2.99 12.71
N LYS A 207 -5.23 2.91 13.13
CA LYS A 207 -4.45 4.05 13.65
C LYS A 207 -3.47 4.63 12.62
N MET A 208 -3.01 3.85 11.65
CA MET A 208 -2.04 4.31 10.64
C MET A 208 -2.66 4.93 9.40
N GLU A 209 -3.85 4.51 9.00
CA GLU A 209 -4.69 5.21 8.00
C GLU A 209 -4.99 6.66 8.43
N GLY A 210 -4.73 7.00 9.69
CA GLY A 210 -4.96 8.29 10.29
C GLY A 210 -3.87 9.35 10.13
N ASN A 211 -2.81 9.13 9.37
CA ASN A 211 -1.80 10.20 9.23
C ASN A 211 -2.28 11.37 8.35
N LEU A 212 -3.28 11.17 7.51
CA LEU A 212 -3.90 12.21 6.68
C LEU A 212 -5.38 12.44 7.02
N VAL A 213 -6.02 11.51 7.73
CA VAL A 213 -7.40 11.65 8.20
C VAL A 213 -7.40 11.65 9.73
N ASP A 214 -7.80 12.76 10.32
CA ASP A 214 -8.02 12.85 11.76
C ASP A 214 -9.06 11.80 12.18
N ARG A 215 -8.72 10.94 13.16
CA ARG A 215 -9.61 9.89 13.67
C ARG A 215 -10.97 10.43 14.10
N MET A 216 -10.99 11.56 14.80
CA MET A 216 -12.25 12.20 15.23
C MET A 216 -13.08 12.65 14.02
N GLN A 217 -12.42 13.10 12.96
CA GLN A 217 -13.08 13.43 11.69
C GLN A 217 -13.63 12.19 11.00
N ALA A 218 -12.85 11.10 10.91
CA ALA A 218 -13.29 9.84 10.32
C ALA A 218 -14.52 9.26 11.05
N GLU A 219 -14.52 9.25 12.38
CA GLU A 219 -15.66 8.82 13.20
C GLU A 219 -16.89 9.72 13.01
N ARG A 220 -16.68 11.04 12.89
CA ARG A 220 -17.79 11.99 12.60
C ARG A 220 -18.38 11.71 11.23
N LEU A 221 -17.54 11.48 10.21
CA LEU A 221 -17.97 11.16 8.86
C LEU A 221 -18.66 9.78 8.82
N GLY A 222 -18.19 8.80 9.61
CA GLY A 222 -18.86 7.50 9.76
C GLY A 222 -20.26 7.62 10.33
N ARG A 223 -20.47 8.48 11.33
CA ARG A 223 -21.84 8.77 11.84
C ARG A 223 -22.73 9.43 10.77
N ALA A 224 -22.17 10.29 9.92
CA ALA A 224 -22.91 10.86 8.78
C ALA A 224 -23.26 9.79 7.74
N ASP A 225 -22.34 8.84 7.49
CA ASP A 225 -22.62 7.69 6.63
C ASP A 225 -23.69 6.77 7.21
N ASP A 226 -23.66 6.50 8.50
CA ASP A 226 -24.70 5.69 9.16
C ASP A 226 -26.09 6.36 9.04
N ALA A 227 -26.15 7.68 9.22
CA ALA A 227 -27.40 8.44 9.04
C ALA A 227 -27.88 8.42 7.58
N ALA A 228 -26.97 8.60 6.62
CA ALA A 228 -27.30 8.51 5.20
C ALA A 228 -27.75 7.09 4.81
N ARG A 229 -27.07 6.06 5.31
CA ARG A 229 -27.36 4.64 5.07
C ARG A 229 -28.77 4.26 5.54
N ALA A 230 -29.26 4.85 6.63
CA ALA A 230 -30.58 4.60 7.18
C ALA A 230 -31.73 5.08 6.28
N VAL A 231 -31.49 6.08 5.43
CA VAL A 231 -32.53 6.66 4.56
C VAL A 231 -32.39 6.22 3.09
N ILE A 232 -31.32 5.54 2.71
CA ILE A 232 -31.12 5.03 1.34
C ILE A 232 -32.13 3.92 1.06
N GLN A 233 -32.96 4.12 0.04
CA GLN A 233 -33.89 3.12 -0.47
C GLN A 233 -33.40 2.59 -1.83
N PRO A 234 -33.69 1.34 -2.19
CA PRO A 234 -33.47 0.84 -3.55
C PRO A 234 -34.18 1.73 -4.57
N ALA A 235 -33.55 1.99 -5.70
CA ALA A 235 -34.10 2.80 -6.76
C ALA A 235 -35.12 1.97 -7.61
N PRO A 236 -36.43 2.26 -7.56
CA PRO A 236 -37.43 1.43 -8.26
C PRO A 236 -37.31 1.51 -9.78
N ALA A 237 -36.76 2.58 -10.29
CA ALA A 237 -36.54 2.82 -11.73
C ALA A 237 -35.09 2.51 -12.19
N ALA A 238 -34.28 1.85 -11.37
CA ALA A 238 -32.91 1.50 -11.73
C ALA A 238 -32.88 0.59 -12.98
N VAL A 239 -32.02 0.95 -13.92
CA VAL A 239 -31.77 0.12 -15.10
C VAL A 239 -30.88 -1.05 -14.69
N ARG A 240 -31.32 -2.28 -14.98
CA ARG A 240 -30.64 -3.50 -14.55
C ARG A 240 -29.55 -3.94 -15.53
N ARG A 241 -28.52 -3.11 -15.68
CA ARG A 241 -27.33 -3.39 -16.49
C ARG A 241 -26.21 -3.99 -15.67
N ASN A 242 -25.40 -4.81 -16.31
CA ASN A 242 -24.18 -5.28 -15.67
C ASN A 242 -23.13 -4.17 -15.61
N VAL A 243 -22.27 -4.21 -14.61
CA VAL A 243 -21.16 -3.27 -14.40
C VAL A 243 -19.86 -4.05 -14.31
N VAL A 244 -18.87 -3.67 -15.11
CA VAL A 244 -17.52 -4.22 -15.04
C VAL A 244 -16.56 -3.08 -14.76
N LEU A 245 -16.06 -2.98 -13.52
CA LEU A 245 -15.02 -2.05 -13.12
C LEU A 245 -13.69 -2.79 -13.10
N ILE A 246 -12.78 -2.40 -13.99
CA ILE A 246 -11.42 -2.91 -14.05
C ILE A 246 -10.49 -1.80 -13.59
N VAL A 247 -9.75 -2.07 -12.52
CA VAL A 247 -8.70 -1.18 -12.03
C VAL A 247 -7.36 -1.84 -12.32
N VAL A 248 -6.46 -1.11 -12.96
CA VAL A 248 -5.10 -1.57 -13.23
C VAL A 248 -4.16 -0.76 -12.36
N ASP A 249 -3.43 -1.43 -11.47
CA ASP A 249 -2.54 -0.81 -10.50
C ASP A 249 -1.44 0.00 -11.20
N ALA A 250 -1.24 1.22 -10.74
CA ALA A 250 -0.22 2.16 -11.22
C ALA A 250 -0.36 2.53 -12.72
N LEU A 251 -1.58 2.53 -13.29
CA LEU A 251 -1.78 2.77 -14.72
C LEU A 251 -1.79 4.27 -15.07
N ARG A 252 -0.75 4.72 -15.76
CA ARG A 252 -0.62 6.08 -16.28
C ARG A 252 -1.42 6.29 -17.55
N SER A 253 -2.11 7.41 -17.66
CA SER A 253 -2.86 7.77 -18.88
C SER A 253 -1.96 8.09 -20.07
N ASP A 254 -0.79 8.67 -19.84
CA ASP A 254 0.17 9.10 -20.85
C ASP A 254 1.01 7.95 -21.44
N HIS A 255 0.83 6.72 -20.96
CA HIS A 255 1.42 5.50 -21.52
C HIS A 255 0.42 4.62 -22.26
N LEU A 256 -0.78 5.13 -22.60
CA LEU A 256 -1.80 4.39 -23.35
C LEU A 256 -1.89 4.89 -24.79
N GLY A 257 -1.69 3.99 -25.78
CA GLY A 257 -1.83 4.30 -27.20
C GLY A 257 -3.21 4.86 -27.56
N VAL A 258 -4.29 4.36 -26.94
CA VAL A 258 -5.67 4.88 -27.14
C VAL A 258 -5.87 6.30 -26.62
N LEU A 259 -4.96 6.84 -25.80
CA LEU A 259 -4.95 8.20 -25.30
C LEU A 259 -3.89 9.08 -25.99
N GLY A 260 -3.20 8.56 -27.01
CA GLY A 260 -2.25 9.30 -27.83
C GLY A 260 -0.78 9.07 -27.50
N TYR A 261 -0.45 8.07 -26.69
CA TYR A 261 0.94 7.67 -26.50
C TYR A 261 1.55 7.17 -27.81
N SER A 262 2.82 7.47 -28.02
CA SER A 262 3.52 7.18 -29.28
C SER A 262 3.76 5.69 -29.54
N ARG A 263 3.71 4.86 -28.50
CA ARG A 263 3.85 3.40 -28.60
C ARG A 263 2.48 2.74 -28.62
N ASP A 264 2.35 1.66 -29.37
CA ASP A 264 1.12 0.85 -29.41
C ASP A 264 1.06 -0.10 -28.20
N THR A 265 0.78 0.47 -27.02
CA THR A 265 0.70 -0.25 -25.75
C THR A 265 -0.70 -0.80 -25.47
N THR A 266 -1.74 -0.35 -26.23
CA THR A 266 -3.14 -0.70 -25.97
C THR A 266 -3.92 -1.11 -27.22
N PRO A 267 -3.37 -2.04 -28.08
CA PRO A 267 -4.03 -2.43 -29.32
C PRO A 267 -5.36 -3.18 -29.10
N GLN A 268 -5.49 -3.91 -27.99
CA GLN A 268 -6.72 -4.64 -27.70
C GLN A 268 -7.85 -3.70 -27.22
N LEU A 269 -7.52 -2.70 -26.41
CA LEU A 269 -8.49 -1.66 -26.00
C LEU A 269 -9.00 -0.87 -27.21
N ALA A 270 -8.12 -0.53 -28.16
CA ALA A 270 -8.52 0.09 -29.42
C ALA A 270 -9.52 -0.78 -30.19
N LYS A 271 -9.27 -2.09 -30.28
CA LYS A 271 -10.18 -3.04 -30.90
C LYS A 271 -11.51 -3.17 -30.16
N LEU A 272 -11.49 -3.35 -28.84
CA LEU A 272 -12.69 -3.46 -28.01
C LEU A 272 -13.58 -2.22 -28.11
N ALA A 273 -12.99 -1.04 -28.25
CA ALA A 273 -13.73 0.21 -28.47
C ALA A 273 -14.53 0.18 -29.77
N THR A 274 -14.06 -0.50 -30.83
CA THR A 274 -14.81 -0.67 -32.07
C THR A 274 -15.91 -1.72 -31.98
N GLU A 275 -15.79 -2.66 -31.03
CA GLU A 275 -16.80 -3.70 -30.79
C GLU A 275 -17.94 -3.21 -29.86
N ALA A 276 -17.68 -2.19 -29.06
CA ALA A 276 -18.68 -1.57 -28.19
C ALA A 276 -19.66 -0.69 -28.99
N GLN A 277 -20.90 -0.52 -28.52
CA GLN A 277 -21.87 0.42 -29.09
C GLN A 277 -21.42 1.85 -28.96
N HIS A 278 -20.67 2.16 -27.91
CA HIS A 278 -20.03 3.45 -27.67
C HIS A 278 -18.79 3.28 -26.80
N ALA A 279 -17.79 4.12 -27.00
CA ALA A 279 -16.61 4.20 -26.15
C ALA A 279 -16.25 5.67 -25.87
N ALA A 280 -15.82 5.95 -24.66
CA ALA A 280 -15.31 7.26 -24.25
C ALA A 280 -13.94 7.08 -23.59
N PHE A 281 -13.01 7.98 -23.91
CA PHE A 281 -11.65 7.98 -23.43
C PHE A 281 -11.34 9.34 -22.81
N ALA A 282 -10.86 9.35 -21.59
CA ALA A 282 -10.48 10.55 -20.86
C ALA A 282 -9.26 10.32 -19.98
N THR A 283 -8.60 11.39 -19.63
CA THR A 283 -7.64 11.45 -18.53
C THR A 283 -8.29 12.14 -17.35
N ILE A 284 -8.17 11.56 -16.16
CA ILE A 284 -8.66 12.10 -14.90
C ILE A 284 -7.51 12.12 -13.88
N HIS A 285 -7.77 12.71 -12.70
CA HIS A 285 -6.78 12.72 -11.63
C HIS A 285 -7.18 11.79 -10.50
N SER A 286 -6.22 10.98 -10.04
CA SER A 286 -6.35 10.25 -8.80
C SER A 286 -6.40 11.21 -7.60
N SER A 287 -7.02 10.79 -6.51
CA SER A 287 -7.09 11.53 -5.26
C SER A 287 -5.82 11.40 -4.40
N CYS A 288 -4.93 10.48 -4.76
CA CYS A 288 -3.67 10.22 -4.08
C CYS A 288 -2.73 9.39 -4.98
N ALA A 289 -1.53 9.12 -4.49
CA ALA A 289 -0.48 8.45 -5.23
C ALA A 289 -0.17 7.03 -4.70
N GLU A 290 -1.14 6.36 -4.06
CA GLU A 290 -1.00 4.95 -3.62
C GLU A 290 -2.32 4.18 -3.71
N SER A 291 -2.23 2.84 -3.77
CA SER A 291 -3.40 1.98 -4.03
C SER A 291 -4.44 2.00 -2.93
N ALA A 292 -4.04 2.00 -1.64
CA ALA A 292 -5.01 1.95 -0.55
C ALA A 292 -5.99 3.13 -0.58
N CYS A 293 -5.50 4.35 -0.75
CA CYS A 293 -6.35 5.54 -0.84
C CYS A 293 -7.03 5.67 -2.21
N GLY A 294 -6.37 5.34 -3.33
CA GLY A 294 -6.97 5.37 -4.66
C GLY A 294 -8.17 4.43 -4.76
N LEU A 295 -8.01 3.18 -4.33
CA LEU A 295 -9.09 2.20 -4.30
C LEU A 295 -10.22 2.59 -3.33
N THR A 296 -9.90 3.21 -2.18
CA THR A 296 -10.92 3.76 -1.26
C THR A 296 -11.71 4.88 -1.90
N SER A 297 -11.04 5.79 -2.62
CA SER A 297 -11.71 6.87 -3.36
C SER A 297 -12.62 6.36 -4.46
N LEU A 298 -12.16 5.35 -5.23
CA LEU A 298 -12.98 4.66 -6.24
C LEU A 298 -14.22 4.01 -5.61
N ALA A 299 -14.05 3.37 -4.46
CA ALA A 299 -15.16 2.67 -3.80
C ALA A 299 -16.17 3.63 -3.15
N SER A 300 -15.74 4.77 -2.61
CA SER A 300 -16.55 5.64 -1.76
C SER A 300 -16.94 6.98 -2.39
N GLY A 301 -16.43 7.32 -3.58
CA GLY A 301 -16.70 8.61 -4.23
C GLY A 301 -16.27 9.83 -3.39
N ARG A 302 -15.17 9.71 -2.64
CA ARG A 302 -14.66 10.72 -1.70
C ARG A 302 -13.17 10.96 -1.84
N TYR A 303 -12.74 12.18 -1.54
CA TYR A 303 -11.34 12.53 -1.38
C TYR A 303 -10.78 12.02 -0.05
N VAL A 304 -9.46 11.88 0.04
CA VAL A 304 -8.75 11.31 1.21
C VAL A 304 -9.14 12.00 2.52
N HIS A 305 -9.18 13.34 2.58
CA HIS A 305 -9.58 14.09 3.78
C HIS A 305 -11.04 13.86 4.22
N GLN A 306 -11.83 13.15 3.41
CA GLN A 306 -13.24 12.84 3.66
C GLN A 306 -13.47 11.34 3.93
N PHE A 307 -12.41 10.56 4.07
CA PHE A 307 -12.56 9.15 4.40
C PHE A 307 -13.20 8.97 5.77
N SER A 308 -14.14 8.07 5.86
CA SER A 308 -14.81 7.70 7.10
C SER A 308 -14.37 6.31 7.57
N ASP A 309 -14.54 6.04 8.84
CA ASP A 309 -14.27 4.70 9.41
C ASP A 309 -15.31 3.65 8.95
N ARG A 310 -16.43 4.07 8.37
CA ARG A 310 -17.52 3.21 7.87
C ARG A 310 -18.11 3.76 6.57
N PRO A 311 -17.34 3.83 5.47
CA PRO A 311 -17.80 4.47 4.24
C PRO A 311 -18.98 3.71 3.62
N ILE A 312 -19.91 4.46 3.00
CA ILE A 312 -20.84 3.88 2.05
C ILE A 312 -20.08 3.65 0.75
N THR A 313 -20.10 2.44 0.20
CA THR A 313 -19.33 2.08 -0.99
C THR A 313 -20.21 1.77 -2.19
N LEU A 314 -19.62 1.80 -3.39
CA LEU A 314 -20.29 1.42 -4.64
C LEU A 314 -20.84 -0.02 -4.55
N THR A 315 -20.07 -0.94 -3.97
CA THR A 315 -20.48 -2.32 -3.75
C THR A 315 -21.73 -2.40 -2.86
N GLU A 316 -21.78 -1.63 -1.76
CA GLU A 316 -22.94 -1.55 -0.89
C GLU A 316 -24.17 -1.00 -1.63
N MET A 317 -23.98 0.08 -2.40
CA MET A 317 -25.07 0.69 -3.18
C MET A 317 -25.66 -0.27 -4.20
N LEU A 318 -24.83 -1.01 -4.91
CA LEU A 318 -25.28 -1.99 -5.89
C LEU A 318 -25.93 -3.21 -5.23
N LYS A 319 -25.38 -3.71 -4.12
CA LYS A 319 -26.03 -4.78 -3.33
C LYS A 319 -27.44 -4.39 -2.88
N ARG A 320 -27.63 -3.15 -2.39
CA ARG A 320 -28.96 -2.62 -1.99
C ARG A 320 -29.95 -2.56 -3.15
N ASN A 321 -29.44 -2.42 -4.37
CA ASN A 321 -30.23 -2.42 -5.60
C ASN A 321 -30.35 -3.80 -6.27
N GLY A 322 -30.02 -4.88 -5.56
CA GLY A 322 -30.26 -6.26 -5.99
C GLY A 322 -29.21 -6.82 -6.95
N TYR A 323 -28.01 -6.24 -6.99
CA TYR A 323 -26.90 -6.74 -7.78
C TYR A 323 -26.21 -7.94 -7.10
N ALA A 324 -25.81 -8.92 -7.90
CA ALA A 324 -24.73 -9.81 -7.52
C ALA A 324 -23.39 -9.05 -7.65
N VAL A 325 -22.50 -9.16 -6.65
CA VAL A 325 -21.25 -8.42 -6.62
C VAL A 325 -20.07 -9.37 -6.45
N HIS A 326 -19.16 -9.35 -7.43
CA HIS A 326 -17.99 -10.21 -7.46
C HIS A 326 -16.73 -9.34 -7.48
N LEU A 327 -15.86 -9.53 -6.50
CA LEU A 327 -14.53 -8.93 -6.42
C LEU A 327 -13.49 -10.02 -6.65
N ILE A 328 -12.73 -9.89 -7.75
CA ILE A 328 -11.65 -10.81 -8.13
C ILE A 328 -10.41 -9.96 -8.38
N LEU A 329 -9.46 -10.00 -7.45
CA LEU A 329 -8.47 -8.96 -7.28
C LEU A 329 -7.06 -9.57 -7.24
N SER A 330 -6.20 -9.20 -8.19
CA SER A 330 -4.77 -9.41 -8.07
C SER A 330 -4.22 -8.47 -6.98
N GLY A 331 -3.17 -8.88 -6.26
CA GLY A 331 -2.67 -8.15 -5.09
C GLY A 331 -3.36 -8.52 -3.78
N ASP A 332 -2.75 -8.15 -2.66
CA ASP A 332 -3.27 -8.44 -1.31
C ASP A 332 -4.15 -7.29 -0.81
N HIS A 333 -5.43 -7.31 -1.17
CA HIS A 333 -6.42 -6.32 -0.73
C HIS A 333 -6.83 -6.51 0.74
N THR A 334 -6.67 -7.70 1.28
CA THR A 334 -7.05 -8.04 2.65
C THR A 334 -6.07 -7.47 3.67
N HIS A 335 -4.76 -7.79 3.53
CA HIS A 335 -3.78 -7.48 4.56
C HIS A 335 -2.89 -6.28 4.18
N PHE A 336 -2.48 -6.18 2.89
CA PHE A 336 -1.62 -5.08 2.47
C PHE A 336 -2.39 -3.78 2.31
N TYR A 337 -3.49 -3.78 1.56
CA TYR A 337 -4.30 -2.56 1.39
C TYR A 337 -5.30 -2.34 2.54
N GLY A 338 -5.66 -3.40 3.29
CA GLY A 338 -6.61 -3.30 4.41
C GLY A 338 -8.07 -3.03 3.98
N LEU A 339 -8.42 -3.31 2.73
CA LEU A 339 -9.70 -2.91 2.13
C LEU A 339 -10.83 -3.94 2.25
N ARG A 340 -10.55 -5.15 2.74
CA ARG A 340 -11.55 -6.24 2.80
C ARG A 340 -12.83 -5.82 3.53
N GLU A 341 -12.71 -5.14 4.65
CA GLU A 341 -13.86 -4.66 5.41
C GLU A 341 -14.60 -3.51 4.70
N ALA A 342 -13.86 -2.59 4.07
CA ALA A 342 -14.43 -1.46 3.35
C ALA A 342 -15.29 -1.89 2.15
N TYR A 343 -14.94 -2.98 1.48
CA TYR A 343 -15.75 -3.54 0.40
C TYR A 343 -17.11 -4.11 0.88
N GLY A 344 -17.26 -4.40 2.17
CA GLY A 344 -18.49 -4.88 2.76
C GLY A 344 -18.89 -6.30 2.36
N LYS A 345 -20.21 -6.58 2.40
CA LYS A 345 -20.75 -7.89 2.04
C LYS A 345 -20.91 -8.01 0.53
N VAL A 346 -20.18 -8.95 -0.07
CA VAL A 346 -20.20 -9.26 -1.50
C VAL A 346 -20.48 -10.75 -1.71
N ASP A 347 -20.89 -11.16 -2.93
CA ASP A 347 -21.22 -12.56 -3.22
C ASP A 347 -19.96 -13.40 -3.44
N THR A 348 -18.93 -12.80 -4.05
CA THR A 348 -17.62 -13.41 -4.20
C THR A 348 -16.55 -12.40 -3.84
N TYR A 349 -15.62 -12.83 -3.01
CA TYR A 349 -14.38 -12.10 -2.74
C TYR A 349 -13.20 -13.06 -2.87
N TYR A 350 -12.30 -12.72 -3.78
CA TYR A 350 -11.06 -13.45 -3.98
C TYR A 350 -9.94 -12.47 -4.29
N ASP A 351 -8.86 -12.51 -3.52
CA ASP A 351 -7.69 -11.67 -3.74
C ASP A 351 -6.37 -12.45 -3.69
N GLY A 352 -5.27 -11.78 -3.98
CA GLY A 352 -3.94 -12.38 -4.03
C GLY A 352 -3.51 -13.03 -2.73
N SER A 353 -4.01 -12.61 -1.56
CA SER A 353 -3.72 -13.24 -0.27
C SER A 353 -4.30 -14.66 -0.15
N MET A 354 -5.34 -14.94 -0.92
CA MET A 354 -6.03 -16.23 -0.97
C MET A 354 -5.51 -17.13 -2.09
N ALA A 355 -4.62 -16.62 -2.96
CA ALA A 355 -4.11 -17.32 -4.12
C ALA A 355 -3.38 -18.60 -3.75
N ARG A 356 -3.71 -19.70 -4.44
CA ARG A 356 -3.01 -20.97 -4.35
C ARG A 356 -2.48 -21.35 -5.72
N GLY A 357 -1.16 -21.55 -5.81
CA GLY A 357 -0.50 -21.87 -7.07
C GLY A 357 -0.15 -20.67 -7.95
N TYR A 358 -0.50 -19.45 -7.52
CA TYR A 358 -0.13 -18.20 -8.16
C TYR A 358 0.69 -17.31 -7.23
N TYR A 359 1.50 -16.45 -7.80
CA TYR A 359 2.02 -15.29 -7.09
C TYR A 359 0.87 -14.31 -6.84
N MET A 360 0.85 -13.63 -5.67
CA MET A 360 -0.29 -12.76 -5.30
C MET A 360 -0.55 -11.62 -6.29
N ASN A 361 0.49 -11.15 -7.00
CA ASN A 361 0.38 -10.10 -8.01
C ASN A 361 0.45 -10.69 -9.43
N ASP A 362 -0.16 -11.83 -9.66
CA ASP A 362 -0.26 -12.52 -10.94
C ASP A 362 -1.69 -12.43 -11.47
N ASP A 363 -1.88 -11.73 -12.56
CA ASP A 363 -3.20 -11.43 -13.12
C ASP A 363 -3.93 -12.65 -13.70
N ARG A 364 -3.23 -13.78 -13.88
CA ARG A 364 -3.87 -15.06 -14.19
C ARG A 364 -4.88 -15.49 -13.14
N LEU A 365 -4.69 -15.06 -11.88
CA LEU A 365 -5.66 -15.23 -10.82
C LEU A 365 -7.03 -14.63 -11.19
N VAL A 366 -7.02 -13.43 -11.79
CA VAL A 366 -8.25 -12.75 -12.24
C VAL A 366 -8.84 -13.47 -13.46
N LEU A 367 -8.00 -13.87 -14.41
CA LEU A 367 -8.44 -14.60 -15.61
C LEU A 367 -9.15 -15.92 -15.24
N ASP A 368 -8.55 -16.72 -14.37
CA ASP A 368 -9.12 -18.00 -13.94
C ASP A 368 -10.35 -17.81 -13.05
N GLY A 369 -10.34 -16.78 -12.19
CA GLY A 369 -11.51 -16.42 -11.39
C GLY A 369 -12.71 -16.06 -12.26
N VAL A 370 -12.51 -15.26 -13.29
CA VAL A 370 -13.56 -14.90 -14.27
C VAL A 370 -13.97 -16.13 -15.11
N ALA A 371 -13.02 -16.97 -15.51
CA ALA A 371 -13.32 -18.19 -16.25
C ALA A 371 -14.19 -19.18 -15.45
N SER A 372 -14.04 -19.21 -14.13
CA SER A 372 -14.82 -20.08 -13.24
C SER A 372 -16.26 -19.63 -13.00
N LEU A 373 -16.63 -18.39 -13.38
CA LEU A 373 -17.99 -17.89 -13.21
C LEU A 373 -19.00 -18.69 -14.03
N PRO A 374 -20.26 -18.83 -13.56
CA PRO A 374 -21.33 -19.43 -14.36
C PRO A 374 -21.73 -18.54 -15.53
N GLU A 375 -22.56 -19.08 -16.43
CA GLU A 375 -23.29 -18.27 -17.41
C GLU A 375 -24.19 -17.26 -16.72
N TRP A 376 -24.38 -16.08 -17.32
CA TRP A 376 -25.24 -15.05 -16.75
C TRP A 376 -26.69 -15.49 -16.62
N SER A 377 -27.23 -15.42 -15.42
CA SER A 377 -28.58 -15.86 -15.09
C SER A 377 -29.67 -14.78 -15.31
N GLY A 378 -29.30 -13.57 -15.78
CA GLY A 378 -30.21 -12.42 -15.87
C GLY A 378 -30.25 -11.55 -14.62
N VAL A 379 -29.57 -11.93 -13.53
CA VAL A 379 -29.41 -11.07 -12.35
C VAL A 379 -28.38 -9.99 -12.68
N PRO A 380 -28.69 -8.69 -12.44
CA PRO A 380 -27.71 -7.64 -12.68
C PRO A 380 -26.47 -7.87 -11.81
N THR A 381 -25.32 -7.80 -12.43
CA THR A 381 -24.06 -8.21 -11.79
C THR A 381 -23.03 -7.10 -11.89
N MET A 382 -22.31 -6.86 -10.78
CA MET A 382 -21.16 -5.98 -10.74
C MET A 382 -19.89 -6.81 -10.54
N PHE A 383 -18.91 -6.59 -11.39
CA PHE A 383 -17.55 -7.07 -11.23
C PHE A 383 -16.63 -5.91 -10.87
N GLN A 384 -15.83 -6.06 -9.82
CA GLN A 384 -14.63 -5.26 -9.62
C GLN A 384 -13.43 -6.18 -9.77
N LEU A 385 -12.61 -5.88 -10.75
CA LEU A 385 -11.42 -6.64 -11.10
C LEU A 385 -10.20 -5.75 -10.89
N HIS A 386 -9.12 -6.29 -10.33
CA HIS A 386 -7.89 -5.58 -10.12
C HIS A 386 -6.73 -6.32 -10.79
N LEU A 387 -5.95 -5.61 -11.61
CA LEU A 387 -4.80 -6.13 -12.34
C LEU A 387 -3.53 -5.45 -11.86
N MET A 388 -2.44 -6.21 -11.79
CA MET A 388 -1.15 -5.76 -11.25
C MET A 388 -0.03 -5.70 -12.30
N SER A 389 -0.31 -6.05 -13.56
CA SER A 389 0.76 -6.19 -14.57
C SER A 389 1.44 -4.89 -14.98
N SER A 390 0.89 -3.70 -14.72
CA SER A 390 1.64 -2.43 -14.86
C SER A 390 2.44 -2.06 -13.62
N HIS A 391 2.05 -2.52 -12.42
CA HIS A 391 2.77 -2.26 -11.19
C HIS A 391 4.15 -2.94 -11.15
N VAL A 392 5.12 -2.33 -10.49
CA VAL A 392 6.52 -2.82 -10.40
C VAL A 392 6.67 -4.23 -9.82
N LEU A 393 5.76 -4.64 -8.92
CA LEU A 393 5.71 -5.98 -8.34
C LEU A 393 4.78 -6.93 -9.10
N GLY A 394 4.11 -6.47 -10.14
CA GLY A 394 3.28 -7.31 -10.99
C GLY A 394 4.11 -8.33 -11.76
N ARG A 395 3.57 -9.53 -11.94
CA ARG A 395 4.22 -10.54 -12.76
C ARG A 395 4.24 -10.13 -14.22
N ARG A 396 5.40 -10.20 -14.85
CA ARG A 396 5.58 -10.00 -16.28
C ARG A 396 5.67 -11.35 -16.98
N GLU A 397 4.81 -11.58 -17.99
CA GLU A 397 4.87 -12.76 -18.82
C GLU A 397 5.83 -12.53 -20.00
N PRO A 398 6.68 -13.53 -20.36
CA PRO A 398 7.70 -13.35 -21.40
C PRO A 398 7.17 -12.95 -22.77
N GLU A 399 5.94 -13.36 -23.11
CA GLU A 399 5.31 -13.04 -24.40
C GLU A 399 5.03 -11.54 -24.59
N PHE A 400 4.99 -10.74 -23.52
CA PHE A 400 4.76 -9.30 -23.58
C PHE A 400 6.05 -8.46 -23.52
N ARG A 401 7.22 -9.08 -23.63
CA ARG A 401 8.53 -8.38 -23.67
C ARG A 401 8.79 -7.82 -25.08
N THR A 402 8.05 -6.79 -25.44
CA THR A 402 8.12 -6.13 -26.74
C THR A 402 9.15 -5.00 -26.76
N TYR A 403 9.20 -4.23 -25.68
CA TYR A 403 10.10 -3.07 -25.55
C TYR A 403 11.34 -3.45 -24.76
N GLU A 404 12.51 -3.35 -25.42
CA GLU A 404 13.81 -3.75 -24.85
C GLU A 404 14.90 -2.68 -25.10
N PRO A 405 15.93 -2.55 -24.25
CA PRO A 405 16.15 -3.30 -23.00
C PRO A 405 15.18 -2.87 -21.91
N ALA A 406 14.64 -3.84 -21.13
CA ALA A 406 13.72 -3.60 -20.03
C ALA A 406 14.33 -4.00 -18.69
N SER A 407 14.25 -3.13 -17.69
CA SER A 407 14.80 -3.37 -16.36
C SER A 407 13.76 -3.08 -15.28
N ASN A 408 13.54 -4.04 -14.39
CA ASN A 408 12.65 -3.85 -13.25
C ASN A 408 13.25 -2.82 -12.27
N TYR A 409 12.66 -1.64 -12.22
CA TYR A 409 13.04 -0.53 -11.34
C TYR A 409 12.65 -0.76 -9.86
N GLY A 410 11.92 -1.79 -9.52
CA GLY A 410 11.76 -2.28 -8.14
C GLY A 410 13.09 -2.73 -7.54
N ASN A 411 14.00 -3.25 -8.37
CA ASN A 411 15.37 -3.51 -7.95
C ASN A 411 16.19 -2.20 -7.93
N ALA A 412 16.68 -1.85 -6.74
CA ALA A 412 17.46 -0.61 -6.55
C ALA A 412 18.71 -0.51 -7.44
N GLN A 413 19.29 -1.64 -7.89
CA GLN A 413 20.43 -1.67 -8.80
C GLN A 413 20.09 -1.17 -10.21
N ASN A 414 18.83 -1.21 -10.60
CA ASN A 414 18.33 -0.75 -11.90
C ASN A 414 17.91 0.73 -11.89
N ARG A 415 17.92 1.37 -10.71
CA ARG A 415 17.62 2.79 -10.54
C ARG A 415 18.87 3.60 -10.78
N THR A 416 18.94 4.26 -11.91
CA THR A 416 20.06 5.16 -12.27
C THR A 416 19.64 6.61 -12.06
N GLU A 417 20.59 7.49 -11.82
CA GLU A 417 20.35 8.93 -11.88
C GLU A 417 20.02 9.33 -13.32
N THR A 418 18.93 10.04 -13.51
CA THR A 418 18.36 10.34 -14.83
C THR A 418 18.32 11.83 -15.15
N HIS A 419 18.84 12.67 -14.23
CA HIS A 419 18.75 14.14 -14.32
C HIS A 419 17.34 14.64 -14.56
N GLY A 420 16.37 14.00 -13.86
CA GLY A 420 14.96 14.35 -13.91
C GLY A 420 14.18 13.81 -15.12
N LEU A 421 14.81 13.06 -16.02
CA LEU A 421 14.16 12.46 -17.19
C LEU A 421 13.71 11.01 -16.93
N PRO A 422 12.75 10.46 -17.70
CA PRO A 422 12.38 9.05 -17.60
C PRO A 422 13.57 8.13 -17.92
N ASN A 423 13.73 7.05 -17.16
CA ASN A 423 14.72 6.01 -17.47
C ASN A 423 14.20 5.10 -18.59
N PRO A 424 14.83 5.05 -19.77
CA PRO A 424 14.31 4.28 -20.90
C PRO A 424 14.09 2.78 -20.59
N ALA A 425 14.94 2.16 -19.78
CA ALA A 425 14.81 0.75 -19.42
C ALA A 425 13.65 0.52 -18.42
N ALA A 426 13.38 1.46 -17.53
CA ALA A 426 12.21 1.45 -16.65
C ALA A 426 10.93 1.68 -17.45
N VAL A 427 10.92 2.63 -18.38
CA VAL A 427 9.82 2.88 -19.32
C VAL A 427 9.50 1.62 -20.13
N ASN A 428 10.51 0.95 -20.69
CA ASN A 428 10.31 -0.28 -21.44
C ASN A 428 9.70 -1.39 -20.58
N TYR A 429 10.17 -1.53 -19.33
CA TYR A 429 9.61 -2.51 -18.40
C TYR A 429 8.16 -2.19 -18.05
N TYR A 430 7.84 -0.93 -17.84
CA TYR A 430 6.48 -0.45 -17.56
C TYR A 430 5.54 -0.66 -18.75
N ASP A 431 5.94 -0.24 -19.94
CA ASP A 431 5.14 -0.36 -21.18
C ASP A 431 4.84 -1.82 -21.54
N ASN A 432 5.77 -2.74 -21.28
CA ASN A 432 5.52 -4.18 -21.40
C ASN A 432 4.41 -4.63 -20.42
N GLY A 433 4.34 -4.04 -19.22
CA GLY A 433 3.26 -4.29 -18.28
C GLY A 433 1.92 -3.72 -18.73
N VAL A 434 1.92 -2.54 -19.33
CA VAL A 434 0.72 -1.93 -19.90
C VAL A 434 0.20 -2.80 -21.07
N LEU A 435 1.09 -3.25 -21.95
CA LEU A 435 0.75 -4.15 -23.06
C LEU A 435 0.16 -5.48 -22.56
N GLN A 436 0.69 -6.02 -21.48
CA GLN A 436 0.15 -7.21 -20.82
C GLN A 436 -1.24 -6.95 -20.25
N SER A 437 -1.43 -5.84 -19.51
CA SER A 437 -2.74 -5.45 -18.96
C SER A 437 -3.80 -5.32 -20.07
N ASP A 438 -3.44 -4.72 -21.19
CA ASP A 438 -4.32 -4.57 -22.36
C ASP A 438 -4.81 -5.93 -22.89
N ALA A 439 -3.90 -6.89 -23.02
CA ALA A 439 -4.24 -8.24 -23.47
C ALA A 439 -5.10 -8.98 -22.43
N GLU A 440 -4.83 -8.83 -21.15
CA GLU A 440 -5.57 -9.47 -20.07
C GLU A 440 -6.97 -8.89 -19.91
N ILE A 441 -7.14 -7.56 -20.00
CA ILE A 441 -8.45 -6.90 -20.08
C ILE A 441 -9.28 -7.50 -21.22
N ALA A 442 -8.69 -7.66 -22.38
CA ALA A 442 -9.39 -8.22 -23.52
C ALA A 442 -9.78 -9.69 -23.32
N ARG A 443 -8.94 -10.49 -22.67
CA ARG A 443 -9.26 -11.89 -22.31
C ARG A 443 -10.43 -11.94 -21.33
N VAL A 444 -10.41 -11.10 -20.29
CA VAL A 444 -11.49 -10.95 -19.30
C VAL A 444 -12.81 -10.59 -19.99
N LEU A 445 -12.82 -9.53 -20.79
CA LEU A 445 -14.04 -9.05 -21.44
C LEU A 445 -14.59 -10.06 -22.45
N ARG A 446 -13.74 -10.76 -23.21
CA ARG A 446 -14.19 -11.86 -24.08
C ARG A 446 -14.82 -13.00 -23.28
N THR A 447 -14.24 -13.37 -22.13
CA THR A 447 -14.80 -14.42 -21.27
C THR A 447 -16.13 -14.00 -20.67
N LEU A 448 -16.25 -12.77 -20.17
CA LEU A 448 -17.54 -12.22 -19.68
C LEU A 448 -18.56 -12.13 -20.80
N GLY A 449 -18.14 -11.74 -22.00
CA GLY A 449 -19.00 -11.69 -23.20
C GLY A 449 -19.54 -13.07 -23.60
N SER A 450 -18.69 -14.10 -23.65
CA SER A 450 -19.10 -15.47 -23.98
C SER A 450 -20.10 -16.04 -22.95
N LYS A 451 -19.98 -15.64 -21.68
CA LYS A 451 -20.91 -16.01 -20.60
C LYS A 451 -22.18 -15.16 -20.56
N GLY A 452 -22.33 -14.18 -21.47
CA GLY A 452 -23.53 -13.34 -21.59
C GLY A 452 -23.55 -12.08 -20.71
N TYR A 453 -22.54 -11.83 -19.89
CA TYR A 453 -22.51 -10.67 -18.99
C TYR A 453 -22.36 -9.32 -19.73
N LEU A 454 -21.90 -9.30 -20.99
CA LEU A 454 -21.79 -8.08 -21.80
C LEU A 454 -23.00 -7.81 -22.71
N LYS A 455 -24.12 -8.53 -22.58
CA LYS A 455 -25.31 -8.28 -23.41
C LYS A 455 -25.93 -6.91 -23.19
N ASP A 456 -25.90 -6.40 -21.95
CA ASP A 456 -26.32 -5.07 -21.54
C ASP A 456 -25.39 -4.65 -20.37
N ALA A 457 -24.27 -3.99 -20.69
CA ALA A 457 -23.24 -3.73 -19.72
C ALA A 457 -22.50 -2.41 -19.96
N VAL A 458 -22.10 -1.77 -18.86
CA VAL A 458 -21.09 -0.70 -18.84
C VAL A 458 -19.78 -1.26 -18.28
N VAL A 459 -18.71 -1.05 -19.04
CA VAL A 459 -17.34 -1.38 -18.64
C VAL A 459 -16.61 -0.09 -18.35
N VAL A 460 -15.95 -0.03 -17.20
CA VAL A 460 -15.12 1.10 -16.75
C VAL A 460 -13.71 0.58 -16.48
N ILE A 461 -12.70 1.18 -17.11
CA ILE A 461 -11.29 0.83 -16.94
C ILE A 461 -10.56 2.09 -16.47
N THR A 462 -9.78 1.98 -15.39
CA THR A 462 -9.02 3.09 -14.80
C THR A 462 -7.77 2.60 -14.09
N GLY A 463 -6.90 3.52 -13.69
CA GLY A 463 -5.85 3.28 -12.69
C GLY A 463 -6.29 3.74 -11.30
N ASP A 464 -5.70 3.18 -10.26
CA ASP A 464 -5.82 3.69 -8.89
C ASP A 464 -4.89 4.87 -8.63
N HIS A 465 -3.71 4.87 -9.24
CA HIS A 465 -2.71 5.95 -9.34
C HIS A 465 -1.81 5.69 -10.55
N GLY A 466 -0.78 6.54 -10.75
CA GLY A 466 0.28 6.36 -11.74
C GLY A 466 1.61 5.93 -11.10
N GLU A 467 2.73 6.13 -11.84
CA GLU A 467 4.05 5.59 -11.48
C GLU A 467 5.17 6.51 -11.97
N LEU A 468 6.23 6.70 -11.17
CA LEU A 468 7.47 7.37 -11.58
C LEU A 468 8.45 6.35 -12.15
N LEU A 469 9.02 6.66 -13.29
CA LEU A 469 9.91 5.80 -14.06
C LEU A 469 11.31 6.38 -14.22
N GLY A 470 11.72 7.28 -13.32
CA GLY A 470 12.98 8.02 -13.33
C GLY A 470 12.80 9.52 -13.40
N GLU A 471 11.59 10.01 -13.74
CA GLU A 471 11.28 11.43 -13.71
C GLU A 471 11.57 11.99 -12.31
N HIS A 472 12.04 13.23 -12.24
CA HIS A 472 12.44 13.89 -10.98
C HIS A 472 13.50 13.11 -10.18
N ASP A 473 14.28 12.23 -10.84
CA ASP A 473 15.22 11.27 -10.24
C ASP A 473 14.54 10.33 -9.22
N MET A 474 13.23 10.07 -9.41
CA MET A 474 12.41 9.25 -8.55
C MET A 474 11.84 8.05 -9.30
N TYR A 475 11.54 7.01 -8.56
CA TYR A 475 10.94 5.77 -9.06
C TYR A 475 9.84 5.30 -8.12
N SER A 476 8.81 4.62 -8.68
CA SER A 476 7.67 4.13 -7.91
C SER A 476 6.68 5.27 -7.55
N HIS A 477 5.85 5.08 -6.55
CA HIS A 477 4.75 5.96 -6.16
C HIS A 477 4.70 6.14 -4.63
N GLY A 478 3.67 6.83 -4.08
CA GLY A 478 3.44 6.98 -2.64
C GLY A 478 4.40 7.96 -1.93
N SER A 479 5.14 8.78 -2.68
CA SER A 479 6.10 9.72 -2.08
C SER A 479 6.07 11.12 -2.71
N SER A 480 5.20 11.34 -3.69
CA SER A 480 5.07 12.60 -4.41
C SER A 480 3.64 12.78 -4.90
N VAL A 481 3.38 13.96 -5.44
CA VAL A 481 2.10 14.33 -6.07
C VAL A 481 2.30 14.87 -7.49
N PHE A 482 3.35 14.39 -8.16
CA PHE A 482 3.60 14.76 -9.57
C PHE A 482 2.52 14.22 -10.50
N GLU A 483 2.41 14.78 -11.71
CA GLU A 483 1.39 14.37 -12.67
C GLU A 483 1.52 12.89 -13.06
N GLU A 484 2.74 12.37 -13.11
CA GLU A 484 3.06 10.99 -13.43
C GLU A 484 2.41 9.99 -12.46
N VAL A 485 2.16 10.39 -11.21
CA VAL A 485 1.49 9.54 -10.21
C VAL A 485 0.01 9.88 -10.00
N LEU A 486 -0.47 11.03 -10.46
CA LEU A 486 -1.85 11.44 -10.27
C LEU A 486 -2.72 11.28 -11.52
N ARG A 487 -2.14 11.29 -12.74
CA ARG A 487 -2.91 11.19 -14.00
C ARG A 487 -3.18 9.75 -14.37
N VAL A 488 -4.45 9.36 -14.27
CA VAL A 488 -4.93 8.02 -14.59
C VAL A 488 -5.93 8.06 -15.75
N PRO A 489 -6.06 6.96 -16.53
CA PRO A 489 -7.07 6.90 -17.58
C PRO A 489 -8.47 6.71 -16.99
N LEU A 490 -9.47 7.19 -17.72
CA LEU A 490 -10.85 6.75 -17.61
C LEU A 490 -11.31 6.30 -18.99
N ILE A 491 -11.55 5.01 -19.14
CA ILE A 491 -12.07 4.41 -20.36
C ILE A 491 -13.43 3.82 -20.02
N MET A 492 -14.46 4.24 -20.73
CA MET A 492 -15.79 3.68 -20.60
C MET A 492 -16.27 3.09 -21.91
N MET A 493 -16.83 1.88 -21.86
CA MET A 493 -17.39 1.18 -23.01
C MET A 493 -18.79 0.67 -22.69
N TRP A 494 -19.70 0.86 -23.61
CA TRP A 494 -21.09 0.43 -23.48
C TRP A 494 -21.36 -0.71 -24.44
N PHE A 495 -21.80 -1.84 -23.91
CA PHE A 495 -22.13 -3.03 -24.68
C PHE A 495 -23.64 -3.29 -24.63
N GLY A 496 -24.24 -3.55 -25.80
CA GLY A 496 -25.68 -3.85 -25.92
C GLY A 496 -26.60 -2.64 -25.93
N TYR A 497 -26.08 -1.43 -25.67
CA TYR A 497 -26.88 -0.20 -25.69
C TYR A 497 -26.06 1.07 -25.91
N GLN A 498 -26.73 2.16 -26.28
CA GLN A 498 -26.14 3.50 -26.36
C GLN A 498 -26.37 4.27 -25.04
N PRO A 499 -25.38 4.97 -24.49
CA PRO A 499 -25.58 5.82 -23.33
C PRO A 499 -26.54 6.97 -23.64
N LYS A 500 -27.39 7.33 -22.69
CA LYS A 500 -28.29 8.49 -22.83
C LYS A 500 -27.53 9.81 -22.85
N ASN A 501 -26.57 9.94 -21.94
CA ASN A 501 -25.72 11.12 -21.80
C ASN A 501 -24.27 10.73 -22.11
N LYS A 502 -23.66 11.44 -23.07
CA LYS A 502 -22.27 11.17 -23.43
C LYS A 502 -21.35 11.83 -22.42
N ILE A 503 -20.29 11.12 -22.05
CA ILE A 503 -19.17 11.72 -21.33
C ILE A 503 -18.33 12.43 -22.39
N GLU A 504 -18.30 13.76 -22.36
CA GLU A 504 -17.44 14.52 -23.26
C GLU A 504 -15.99 14.42 -22.80
N GLY A 505 -15.17 13.85 -23.69
CA GLY A 505 -13.86 13.29 -23.44
C GLY A 505 -12.72 14.30 -23.25
N ARG A 506 -12.85 15.35 -22.45
CA ARG A 506 -11.72 16.20 -22.09
C ARG A 506 -11.57 16.39 -20.58
N GLY A 507 -10.74 15.53 -20.00
CA GLY A 507 -9.73 15.88 -18.98
C GLY A 507 -10.17 16.42 -17.62
N TRP A 508 -11.46 16.54 -17.29
CA TRP A 508 -11.94 17.30 -16.15
C TRP A 508 -12.70 16.45 -15.12
N GLY A 509 -12.22 15.26 -14.83
CA GLY A 509 -12.75 14.40 -13.78
C GLY A 509 -11.72 14.10 -12.68
N SER A 510 -12.21 13.62 -11.57
CA SER A 510 -11.41 13.03 -10.53
C SER A 510 -11.84 11.58 -10.36
N GLN A 511 -10.95 10.76 -9.82
CA GLN A 511 -11.22 9.37 -9.50
C GLN A 511 -12.46 9.19 -8.61
N VAL A 512 -12.75 10.17 -7.74
CA VAL A 512 -13.95 10.17 -6.88
C VAL A 512 -15.26 10.27 -7.68
N ASP A 513 -15.20 10.67 -8.95
CA ASP A 513 -16.36 10.84 -9.82
C ASP A 513 -16.81 9.51 -10.48
N ILE A 514 -15.97 8.46 -10.45
CA ILE A 514 -16.25 7.19 -11.14
C ILE A 514 -17.45 6.48 -10.52
N ALA A 515 -17.50 6.31 -9.21
CA ALA A 515 -18.62 5.65 -8.55
C ALA A 515 -19.95 6.39 -8.76
N PRO A 516 -20.05 7.73 -8.59
CA PRO A 516 -21.25 8.49 -8.97
C PRO A 516 -21.63 8.34 -10.46
N THR A 517 -20.64 8.29 -11.36
CA THR A 517 -20.85 8.10 -12.80
C THR A 517 -21.51 6.74 -13.09
N ILE A 518 -21.03 5.67 -12.45
CA ILE A 518 -21.62 4.33 -12.57
C ILE A 518 -23.06 4.33 -12.03
N LEU A 519 -23.31 4.91 -10.86
CA LEU A 519 -24.66 4.97 -10.31
C LEU A 519 -25.63 5.78 -11.18
N ALA A 520 -25.18 6.92 -11.74
CA ALA A 520 -25.98 7.73 -12.66
C ALA A 520 -26.34 6.98 -13.95
N GLU A 521 -25.40 6.18 -14.49
CA GLU A 521 -25.63 5.31 -15.65
C GLU A 521 -26.75 4.29 -15.40
N LEU A 522 -26.90 3.87 -14.16
CA LEU A 522 -27.94 2.92 -13.70
C LEU A 522 -29.22 3.60 -13.22
N GLY A 523 -29.28 4.94 -13.18
CA GLY A 523 -30.39 5.68 -12.62
C GLY A 523 -30.52 5.55 -11.08
N ILE A 524 -29.42 5.28 -10.40
CA ILE A 524 -29.33 5.16 -8.95
C ILE A 524 -28.77 6.45 -8.37
N ALA A 525 -29.46 7.07 -7.43
CA ALA A 525 -28.98 8.27 -6.77
C ALA A 525 -27.74 7.96 -5.90
N LYS A 526 -26.72 8.80 -6.00
CA LYS A 526 -25.54 8.68 -5.13
C LYS A 526 -25.88 9.01 -3.67
N PRO A 527 -25.17 8.45 -2.69
CA PRO A 527 -25.30 8.86 -1.29
C PRO A 527 -25.00 10.36 -1.11
N ALA A 528 -25.77 11.03 -0.22
CA ALA A 528 -25.55 12.45 0.06
C ALA A 528 -24.18 12.77 0.63
N THR A 529 -23.51 11.78 1.20
CA THR A 529 -22.18 11.89 1.78
C THR A 529 -21.04 11.76 0.76
N TRP A 530 -21.33 11.37 -0.49
CA TRP A 530 -20.33 11.33 -1.56
C TRP A 530 -20.14 12.71 -2.18
N THR A 531 -18.89 13.12 -2.33
CA THR A 531 -18.52 14.41 -2.92
C THR A 531 -18.29 14.36 -4.42
N GLY A 532 -17.89 13.21 -4.94
CA GLY A 532 -17.79 12.99 -6.38
C GLY A 532 -19.12 13.29 -7.11
N VAL A 533 -19.02 13.68 -8.36
CA VAL A 533 -20.16 14.01 -9.24
C VAL A 533 -20.20 13.08 -10.44
N ALA A 534 -21.39 12.84 -10.98
CA ALA A 534 -21.51 12.05 -12.20
C ALA A 534 -20.93 12.84 -13.39
N LEU A 535 -20.07 12.20 -14.18
CA LEU A 535 -19.41 12.83 -15.31
C LEU A 535 -20.34 13.11 -16.49
N GLN A 536 -21.51 12.44 -16.54
CA GLN A 536 -22.57 12.67 -17.53
C GLN A 536 -23.36 13.95 -17.26
N ASP A 537 -23.43 14.40 -16.00
CA ASP A 537 -24.39 15.38 -15.55
C ASP A 537 -23.73 16.70 -15.11
N GLY A 538 -24.32 17.82 -15.52
CA GLY A 538 -24.17 19.14 -14.92
C GLY A 538 -22.80 19.80 -14.87
N PRO A 539 -22.68 20.91 -14.17
CA PRO A 539 -21.44 21.62 -13.98
C PRO A 539 -20.48 20.80 -13.13
N LYS A 540 -19.24 20.71 -13.59
CA LYS A 540 -18.16 20.03 -12.88
C LYS A 540 -17.64 20.91 -11.73
N PRO A 541 -17.13 20.32 -10.63
CA PRO A 541 -16.62 21.12 -9.53
C PRO A 541 -15.44 21.99 -9.99
N ASP A 542 -15.43 23.24 -9.54
CA ASP A 542 -14.34 24.18 -9.80
C ASP A 542 -12.99 23.69 -9.26
N PHE A 543 -13.04 22.88 -8.19
CA PHE A 543 -11.88 22.36 -7.50
C PHE A 543 -11.98 20.85 -7.30
N THR A 544 -10.87 20.17 -7.49
CA THR A 544 -10.68 18.78 -7.07
C THR A 544 -9.45 18.66 -6.17
N TYR A 545 -9.42 17.67 -5.29
CA TYR A 545 -8.41 17.56 -4.24
C TYR A 545 -7.59 16.29 -4.37
N PHE A 546 -6.35 16.36 -3.90
CA PHE A 546 -5.47 15.21 -3.78
C PHE A 546 -4.63 15.31 -2.51
N GLN A 547 -4.24 14.16 -1.97
CA GLN A 547 -3.40 14.09 -0.78
C GLN A 547 -2.47 12.88 -0.87
N GLU A 548 -1.18 13.12 -0.64
CA GLU A 548 -0.17 12.08 -0.44
C GLU A 548 0.85 12.61 0.55
N ALA A 549 1.03 11.94 1.69
CA ALA A 549 1.91 12.45 2.75
C ALA A 549 3.34 12.69 2.24
N PRO A 550 3.92 13.89 2.43
CA PRO A 550 3.43 15.01 3.24
C PRO A 550 2.60 16.06 2.50
N TYR A 551 2.13 15.81 1.30
CA TYR A 551 1.52 16.81 0.42
C TYR A 551 0.00 16.80 0.52
N VAL A 552 -0.59 18.01 0.50
CA VAL A 552 -2.02 18.25 0.36
C VAL A 552 -2.22 19.28 -0.74
N GLY A 553 -3.12 19.01 -1.68
CA GLY A 553 -3.26 19.90 -2.84
C GLY A 553 -4.65 19.91 -3.47
N LEU A 554 -4.80 20.81 -4.43
CA LEU A 554 -5.99 20.96 -5.26
C LEU A 554 -5.63 21.29 -6.70
N TYR A 555 -6.57 20.97 -7.60
CA TYR A 555 -6.62 21.52 -8.95
C TYR A 555 -7.72 22.58 -9.01
N ASP A 556 -7.40 23.78 -9.53
CA ASP A 556 -8.36 24.82 -9.89
C ASP A 556 -8.70 24.70 -11.39
N ARG A 557 -9.95 24.41 -11.68
CA ARG A 557 -10.47 24.07 -13.00
C ARG A 557 -11.38 25.13 -13.61
N ARG A 558 -11.46 26.30 -12.99
CA ARG A 558 -12.36 27.40 -13.44
C ARG A 558 -11.94 28.01 -14.77
N ASP A 559 -10.65 27.93 -15.07
CA ASP A 559 -10.15 28.37 -16.35
C ASP A 559 -10.15 27.21 -17.35
N PRO A 560 -10.94 27.27 -18.43
CA PRO A 560 -11.01 26.15 -19.37
C PRO A 560 -9.73 25.99 -20.23
N GLN A 561 -8.84 26.99 -20.23
CA GLN A 561 -7.58 26.95 -20.96
C GLN A 561 -6.39 26.57 -20.08
N HIS A 562 -6.49 26.80 -18.79
CA HIS A 562 -5.41 26.62 -17.83
C HIS A 562 -5.85 25.79 -16.63
N LEU A 563 -5.34 24.57 -16.50
CA LEU A 563 -5.47 23.78 -15.29
C LEU A 563 -4.38 24.22 -14.30
N TRP A 564 -4.79 24.73 -13.15
CA TRP A 564 -3.86 25.10 -12.09
C TRP A 564 -3.79 24.03 -11.04
N LYS A 565 -2.57 23.68 -10.61
CA LYS A 565 -2.30 22.77 -9.51
C LYS A 565 -1.59 23.52 -8.40
N TYR A 566 -2.10 23.38 -7.20
CA TYR A 566 -1.51 23.97 -5.99
C TYR A 566 -1.42 22.94 -4.90
N TYR A 567 -0.25 22.82 -4.25
CA TYR A 567 -0.07 21.93 -3.14
C TYR A 567 0.92 22.47 -2.11
N VAL A 568 0.80 21.96 -0.88
CA VAL A 568 1.59 22.32 0.28
C VAL A 568 2.24 21.07 0.86
N ASP A 569 3.54 21.12 1.10
CA ASP A 569 4.21 20.18 1.99
C ASP A 569 3.90 20.57 3.44
N ILE A 570 3.06 19.81 4.11
CA ILE A 570 2.61 20.10 5.47
C ILE A 570 3.69 19.97 6.54
N ARG A 571 4.87 19.41 6.23
CA ARG A 571 6.00 19.30 7.16
C ARG A 571 6.88 20.54 7.12
N SER A 572 7.16 21.04 5.92
CA SER A 572 8.02 22.21 5.70
C SER A 572 7.24 23.52 5.58
N GLY A 573 5.94 23.45 5.28
CA GLY A 573 5.13 24.60 4.89
C GLY A 573 5.45 25.13 3.50
N ALA A 574 6.26 24.43 2.71
CA ALA A 574 6.59 24.82 1.35
C ALA A 574 5.35 24.72 0.44
N GLU A 575 5.09 25.76 -0.30
CA GLU A 575 3.99 25.85 -1.25
C GLU A 575 4.51 25.72 -2.69
N THR A 576 3.82 24.94 -3.49
CA THR A 576 4.11 24.77 -4.91
C THR A 576 2.83 25.02 -5.70
N PHE A 577 2.96 25.78 -6.78
CA PHE A 577 1.88 26.01 -7.76
C PHE A 577 2.46 25.88 -9.16
N VAL A 578 1.77 25.08 -9.98
CA VAL A 578 2.22 24.73 -11.33
C VAL A 578 1.03 24.72 -12.27
N GLU A 579 1.30 24.90 -13.53
CA GLU A 579 0.37 24.60 -14.61
C GLU A 579 0.81 23.26 -15.19
N PRO A 580 0.06 22.16 -14.96
CA PRO A 580 0.43 20.86 -15.53
C PRO A 580 0.51 21.00 -17.04
N GLY A 581 1.65 20.65 -17.62
CA GLY A 581 1.92 20.77 -19.05
C GLY A 581 0.88 20.04 -19.91
N ALA A 582 0.86 20.36 -21.20
CA ALA A 582 -0.07 19.76 -22.15
C ALA A 582 -0.10 18.24 -22.03
N VAL A 583 -1.26 17.66 -22.15
CA VAL A 583 -1.70 16.29 -21.86
C VAL A 583 -0.69 15.15 -22.14
N LEU A 584 0.35 15.37 -22.91
CA LEU A 584 1.36 14.38 -23.30
C LEU A 584 2.75 14.59 -22.67
N ALA A 585 3.00 15.72 -22.03
CA ALA A 585 4.34 16.03 -21.51
C ALA A 585 4.60 15.58 -20.07
N GLY A 586 3.55 15.29 -19.28
CA GLY A 586 3.68 14.68 -17.94
C GLY A 586 4.41 15.51 -16.89
N HIS A 587 4.87 16.71 -17.20
CA HIS A 587 5.72 17.50 -16.29
C HIS A 587 4.92 18.61 -15.59
N ASP A 588 5.25 18.83 -14.31
CA ASP A 588 4.80 19.99 -13.56
C ASP A 588 5.61 21.22 -13.97
N ASP A 589 5.10 22.01 -14.91
CA ASP A 589 5.74 23.27 -15.31
C ASP A 589 5.46 24.38 -14.31
N ALA A 590 6.48 25.16 -13.97
CA ALA A 590 6.34 26.27 -13.03
C ALA A 590 5.33 27.31 -13.56
N ALA A 591 4.32 27.64 -12.75
CA ALA A 591 3.32 28.63 -13.11
C ALA A 591 3.92 30.04 -13.04
N PRO A 592 3.95 30.80 -14.14
CA PRO A 592 4.70 32.06 -14.21
C PRO A 592 4.15 33.17 -13.33
N ASN A 593 2.85 33.28 -13.06
CA ASN A 593 2.28 34.36 -12.25
C ASN A 593 0.91 34.01 -11.67
N VAL A 594 0.86 33.64 -10.40
CA VAL A 594 -0.39 33.46 -9.65
C VAL A 594 -0.70 34.75 -8.87
N SER A 595 -1.91 35.28 -9.03
CA SER A 595 -2.31 36.47 -8.28
C SER A 595 -2.38 36.18 -6.77
N SER A 596 -2.01 37.16 -5.95
CA SER A 596 -2.09 37.05 -4.49
C SER A 596 -3.52 36.74 -3.97
N GLY A 597 -4.55 37.13 -4.74
CA GLY A 597 -5.95 36.81 -4.45
C GLY A 597 -6.25 35.35 -4.63
N ARG A 598 -5.83 34.76 -5.76
CA ARG A 598 -6.01 33.33 -6.04
C ARG A 598 -5.25 32.45 -5.02
N LEU A 599 -4.03 32.83 -4.68
CA LEU A 599 -3.24 32.09 -3.69
C LEU A 599 -3.90 32.11 -2.29
N ARG A 600 -4.46 33.26 -1.86
CA ARG A 600 -5.22 33.31 -0.60
C ARG A 600 -6.46 32.43 -0.62
N GLU A 601 -7.15 32.38 -1.74
CA GLU A 601 -8.32 31.50 -1.94
C GLU A 601 -7.91 30.03 -1.86
N TRP A 602 -6.88 29.60 -2.58
CA TRP A 602 -6.39 28.22 -2.55
C TRP A 602 -5.97 27.78 -1.14
N ARG A 603 -5.25 28.63 -0.40
CA ARG A 603 -4.90 28.36 1.02
C ARG A 603 -6.15 28.16 1.87
N ALA A 604 -7.16 29.03 1.70
CA ALA A 604 -8.42 28.93 2.44
C ALA A 604 -9.19 27.63 2.11
N LEU A 605 -9.13 27.17 0.86
CA LEU A 605 -9.75 25.91 0.42
C LEU A 605 -9.02 24.66 0.94
N LEU A 606 -7.68 24.71 1.03
CA LEU A 606 -6.90 23.58 1.55
C LEU A 606 -6.93 23.47 3.09
N LEU A 607 -7.08 24.58 3.81
CA LEU A 607 -7.05 24.56 5.28
C LEU A 607 -8.01 23.55 5.93
N PRO A 608 -9.27 23.39 5.47
CA PRO A 608 -10.18 22.37 6.00
C PRO A 608 -9.77 20.93 5.66
N THR A 609 -8.95 20.72 4.63
CA THR A 609 -8.52 19.40 4.18
C THR A 609 -7.28 18.90 4.92
N MET A 610 -6.58 19.79 5.63
CA MET A 610 -5.39 19.45 6.39
C MET A 610 -5.73 18.70 7.67
N PRO A 611 -4.88 17.76 8.12
CA PRO A 611 -5.03 17.09 9.41
C PRO A 611 -5.17 18.08 10.57
N GLY A 612 -6.04 17.80 11.53
CA GLY A 612 -6.45 18.75 12.58
C GLY A 612 -5.33 19.37 13.43
N GLY A 613 -4.20 18.67 13.58
CA GLY A 613 -3.03 19.18 14.31
C GLY A 613 -2.21 20.27 13.60
N LEU A 614 -2.47 20.53 12.32
CA LEU A 614 -1.73 21.49 11.49
C LEU A 614 -2.52 22.79 11.21
N ARG A 615 -3.75 22.87 11.68
CA ARG A 615 -4.62 24.05 11.53
C ARG A 615 -4.24 25.23 12.46
N ALA A 616 -3.30 25.02 13.37
CA ALA A 616 -2.96 25.96 14.44
C ALA A 616 -1.61 26.70 14.25
N HIS A 617 -0.99 26.60 13.08
CA HIS A 617 0.26 27.31 12.79
C HIS A 617 0.13 28.25 11.59
#